data_a02776a6b7d7b59946fb87d9811e50a2
#
_entry.id   a02776a6b7d7b59946fb87d9811e50a2
#
_cell.length_a   1.000
_cell.length_b   1.000
_cell.length_c   1.000
_cell.angle_alpha   90.00
_cell.angle_beta   90.00
_cell.angle_gamma   90.00
#
_symmetry.space_group_name_H-M   'P 1'
#
loop_
_entity.id
_entity.type
_entity.pdbx_description
1 polymer ?
#
loop_
_entity_poly.entity_id
_entity_poly.type
_entity_poly.pdbx_seq_one_letter_code
_entity_poly.pdbx_strand_id
1 'polypeptide(L)'
;MSDWIARAGQDPALMNDFATLCGFGGRLAGSGQEDAAMDWALERLRETGGTVSRVNVPYDGWRCLDARLQLLQGDAAGVMAGAAAGDSGAALACKPLLRSLSTPEGGLVGEVLDLGIGRLDDFDRAGDTVRGKIVLVRHEYPFSPTHMHRRRKYDLAVARGAIGFLIANPLPDKGLLSGSSGRARGGPGIPAAYIDFEAGERIAAACAAGRARVRLVIDGEELPDALAGVGILDLPGRTDDRIVISAHMDGHDLGQSALDNATGVVVALAAARALAPRVSDRTHGLRICFFSAEEWALAGSARYLGGLSVEELGHLKLDINLDTVAGDDSLTALISDFPELEGFVANSAALSGVPVATYLPLMPNSDHANFAAHGIPAMRLLAGFDRPDSRVNNILSPGDVPSVVREAELRQAVKVTCAMAWQGLTMSGPELDAMQRRTA
;
A
#
# COMPACT_ATOMS: atom_id res chain seq x y z
N MET A 1 -16.15 6.38 30.94
CA MET A 1 -15.54 5.46 29.96
C MET A 1 -14.61 6.17 28.98
N SER A 2 -14.92 7.40 28.59
CA SER A 2 -14.15 8.21 27.62
C SER A 2 -12.76 8.71 28.09
N ASP A 3 -12.52 8.82 29.39
CA ASP A 3 -11.29 9.46 29.92
C ASP A 3 -9.99 8.70 29.57
N TRP A 4 -9.99 7.35 29.55
CA TRP A 4 -8.79 6.60 29.20
C TRP A 4 -8.46 6.65 27.70
N ILE A 5 -9.49 6.74 26.82
CA ILE A 5 -9.28 6.89 25.36
C ILE A 5 -8.67 8.27 25.07
N ALA A 6 -9.15 9.32 25.77
CA ALA A 6 -8.56 10.64 25.66
C ALA A 6 -7.08 10.63 26.10
N ARG A 7 -6.75 9.91 27.20
CA ARG A 7 -5.37 9.73 27.66
C ARG A 7 -4.53 8.92 26.70
N ALA A 8 -5.07 7.87 26.05
CA ALA A 8 -4.37 7.11 25.03
C ALA A 8 -3.88 8.00 23.88
N GLY A 9 -4.71 8.96 23.43
CA GLY A 9 -4.30 9.97 22.47
C GLY A 9 -3.19 10.92 22.94
N GLN A 10 -2.81 10.88 24.22
CA GLN A 10 -1.72 11.67 24.81
C GLN A 10 -0.49 10.81 25.12
N ASP A 11 -0.35 9.63 24.47
CA ASP A 11 0.81 8.77 24.65
C ASP A 11 2.12 9.54 24.48
N PRO A 12 2.96 9.62 25.52
CA PRO A 12 4.19 10.41 25.47
C PRO A 12 5.26 9.80 24.53
N ALA A 13 5.17 8.52 24.20
CA ALA A 13 6.11 7.86 23.31
C ALA A 13 5.78 8.06 21.81
N LEU A 14 4.53 8.45 21.48
CA LEU A 14 4.00 8.45 20.11
C LEU A 14 4.92 9.17 19.10
N MET A 15 5.33 10.39 19.37
CA MET A 15 6.15 11.17 18.44
C MET A 15 7.61 10.70 18.39
N ASN A 16 8.13 10.19 19.51
CA ASN A 16 9.46 9.59 19.52
C ASN A 16 9.49 8.28 18.70
N ASP A 17 8.48 7.44 18.87
CA ASP A 17 8.31 6.21 18.08
C ASP A 17 8.18 6.54 16.60
N PHE A 18 7.39 7.56 16.25
CA PHE A 18 7.24 8.01 14.87
C PHE A 18 8.57 8.48 14.26
N ALA A 19 9.30 9.33 14.97
CA ALA A 19 10.60 9.81 14.52
C ALA A 19 11.62 8.67 14.38
N THR A 20 11.63 7.73 15.32
CA THR A 20 12.52 6.56 15.31
C THR A 20 12.22 5.66 14.10
N LEU A 21 10.94 5.35 13.87
CA LEU A 21 10.52 4.49 12.75
C LEU A 21 10.86 5.12 11.39
N CYS A 22 10.59 6.41 11.21
CA CYS A 22 10.99 7.13 9.99
C CYS A 22 12.51 7.18 9.82
N GLY A 23 13.27 7.15 10.93
CA GLY A 23 14.74 7.14 10.93
C GLY A 23 15.36 5.90 10.30
N PHE A 24 14.63 4.78 10.22
CA PHE A 24 15.08 3.59 9.46
C PHE A 24 15.04 3.81 7.94
N GLY A 25 14.43 4.88 7.43
CA GLY A 25 14.32 5.17 6.01
C GLY A 25 13.11 4.52 5.34
N GLY A 26 13.26 4.17 4.05
CA GLY A 26 12.14 3.71 3.23
C GLY A 26 11.58 2.33 3.57
N ARG A 27 12.34 1.48 4.23
CA ARG A 27 11.91 0.15 4.71
C ARG A 27 11.35 -0.78 3.62
N LEU A 28 11.94 -0.76 2.41
CA LEU A 28 11.50 -1.67 1.36
C LEU A 28 11.55 -3.13 1.85
N ALA A 29 10.51 -3.91 1.58
CA ALA A 29 10.41 -5.29 2.05
C ALA A 29 11.64 -6.13 1.67
N GLY A 30 12.16 -6.89 2.63
CA GLY A 30 13.38 -7.68 2.50
C GLY A 30 14.68 -6.87 2.58
N SER A 31 14.62 -5.59 2.95
CA SER A 31 15.79 -4.77 3.22
C SER A 31 16.22 -4.87 4.70
N GLY A 32 17.50 -4.68 4.98
CA GLY A 32 17.97 -4.60 6.37
C GLY A 32 17.35 -3.44 7.16
N GLN A 33 16.87 -2.41 6.49
CA GLN A 33 16.15 -1.29 7.12
C GLN A 33 14.77 -1.73 7.63
N GLU A 34 14.05 -2.51 6.83
CA GLU A 34 12.75 -3.06 7.21
C GLU A 34 12.90 -4.09 8.34
N ASP A 35 13.90 -4.98 8.25
CA ASP A 35 14.19 -5.95 9.32
C ASP A 35 14.49 -5.27 10.66
N ALA A 36 15.35 -4.24 10.65
CA ALA A 36 15.67 -3.47 11.85
C ALA A 36 14.45 -2.73 12.43
N ALA A 37 13.57 -2.19 11.56
CA ALA A 37 12.34 -1.54 11.97
C ALA A 37 11.36 -2.52 12.59
N MET A 38 11.21 -3.71 12.00
CA MET A 38 10.38 -4.78 12.54
C MET A 38 10.87 -5.23 13.91
N ASP A 39 12.16 -5.48 14.05
CA ASP A 39 12.76 -5.92 15.34
C ASP A 39 12.57 -4.84 16.42
N TRP A 40 12.75 -3.58 16.08
CA TRP A 40 12.48 -2.46 16.98
C TRP A 40 10.99 -2.40 17.39
N ALA A 41 10.07 -2.55 16.46
CA ALA A 41 8.64 -2.52 16.76
C ALA A 41 8.22 -3.68 17.65
N LEU A 42 8.76 -4.88 17.41
CA LEU A 42 8.51 -6.06 18.26
C LEU A 42 9.06 -5.88 19.68
N GLU A 43 10.19 -5.19 19.85
CA GLU A 43 10.70 -4.84 21.19
C GLU A 43 9.73 -3.89 21.91
N ARG A 44 9.19 -2.87 21.22
CA ARG A 44 8.15 -2.00 21.78
C ARG A 44 6.88 -2.77 22.19
N LEU A 45 6.48 -3.77 21.40
CA LEU A 45 5.35 -4.62 21.75
C LEU A 45 5.62 -5.50 22.97
N ARG A 46 6.83 -6.02 23.18
CA ARG A 46 7.20 -6.81 24.36
C ARG A 46 6.99 -6.06 25.67
N GLU A 47 7.15 -4.73 25.65
CA GLU A 47 6.92 -3.88 26.82
C GLU A 47 5.46 -3.93 27.31
N THR A 48 4.49 -4.38 26.49
CA THR A 48 3.08 -4.51 26.86
C THR A 48 2.77 -5.76 27.70
N GLY A 49 3.72 -6.70 27.80
CA GLY A 49 3.58 -7.94 28.58
C GLY A 49 2.85 -9.08 27.87
N GLY A 50 2.50 -8.92 26.60
CA GLY A 50 1.90 -9.99 25.77
C GLY A 50 2.95 -10.94 25.18
N THR A 51 2.48 -11.97 24.49
CA THR A 51 3.35 -12.89 23.72
C THR A 51 3.68 -12.28 22.38
N VAL A 52 4.96 -12.07 22.11
CA VAL A 52 5.44 -11.50 20.85
C VAL A 52 6.16 -12.56 20.04
N SER A 53 5.82 -12.67 18.77
CA SER A 53 6.42 -13.60 17.82
C SER A 53 6.67 -12.93 16.47
N ARG A 54 7.52 -13.56 15.66
CA ARG A 54 7.73 -13.21 14.24
C ARG A 54 7.61 -14.48 13.41
N VAL A 55 6.79 -14.43 12.37
CA VAL A 55 6.62 -15.49 11.37
C VAL A 55 7.14 -14.99 10.05
N ASN A 56 7.87 -15.81 9.32
CA ASN A 56 8.32 -15.49 7.98
C ASN A 56 7.48 -16.23 6.95
N VAL A 57 6.98 -15.52 5.94
CA VAL A 57 6.18 -16.05 4.85
C VAL A 57 6.87 -15.79 3.51
N PRO A 58 6.79 -16.72 2.54
CA PRO A 58 7.41 -16.51 1.22
C PRO A 58 6.66 -15.45 0.42
N TYR A 59 7.40 -14.63 -0.33
CA TYR A 59 6.82 -13.70 -1.30
C TYR A 59 7.63 -13.64 -2.59
N ASP A 60 7.06 -13.05 -3.63
CA ASP A 60 7.72 -12.89 -4.93
C ASP A 60 8.67 -11.69 -4.90
N GLY A 61 9.81 -11.84 -4.24
CA GLY A 61 10.84 -10.80 -4.16
C GLY A 61 11.44 -10.46 -5.53
N TRP A 62 11.85 -9.23 -5.69
CA TRP A 62 12.45 -8.72 -6.92
C TRP A 62 13.32 -7.50 -6.63
N ARG A 63 14.42 -7.33 -7.34
CA ARG A 63 15.24 -6.12 -7.26
C ARG A 63 15.58 -5.57 -8.64
N CYS A 64 15.70 -4.26 -8.73
CA CYS A 64 16.20 -3.57 -9.92
C CYS A 64 17.73 -3.52 -9.88
N LEU A 65 18.37 -3.94 -10.96
CA LEU A 65 19.82 -3.83 -11.16
C LEU A 65 20.16 -2.60 -12.00
N ASP A 66 19.37 -2.30 -13.05
CA ASP A 66 19.53 -1.13 -13.91
C ASP A 66 18.18 -0.69 -14.47
N ALA A 67 17.99 0.61 -14.61
CA ALA A 67 16.82 1.18 -15.26
C ALA A 67 17.15 2.50 -15.96
N ARG A 68 16.78 2.60 -17.22
CA ARG A 68 17.01 3.81 -18.04
C ARG A 68 15.87 4.00 -19.02
N LEU A 69 15.49 5.25 -19.26
CA LEU A 69 14.52 5.65 -20.28
C LEU A 69 15.09 6.76 -21.14
N GLN A 70 14.92 6.64 -22.44
CA GLN A 70 15.34 7.65 -23.42
C GLN A 70 14.18 7.94 -24.37
N LEU A 71 13.91 9.23 -24.60
CA LEU A 71 13.03 9.67 -25.69
C LEU A 71 13.90 9.83 -26.94
N LEU A 72 13.65 8.97 -27.93
CA LEU A 72 14.45 8.91 -29.16
C LEU A 72 14.08 10.07 -30.09
N GLN A 73 15.10 10.77 -30.58
CA GLN A 73 14.96 11.75 -31.67
C GLN A 73 15.19 10.99 -32.98
N GLY A 74 14.21 10.89 -33.85
CA GLY A 74 14.40 10.16 -35.09
C GLY A 74 13.53 10.68 -36.23
N ASP A 75 14.14 10.90 -37.41
CA ASP A 75 13.46 10.94 -38.66
C ASP A 75 12.92 9.56 -39.00
N ALA A 76 11.67 9.46 -39.43
CA ALA A 76 11.00 8.20 -39.78
C ALA A 76 11.71 7.41 -40.92
N ALA A 77 12.76 7.94 -41.53
CA ALA A 77 13.46 7.38 -42.68
C ALA A 77 14.73 6.52 -42.35
N GLY A 78 15.22 6.52 -41.08
CA GLY A 78 16.50 5.88 -40.73
C GLY A 78 16.44 4.44 -40.19
N VAL A 79 15.25 3.81 -40.05
CA VAL A 79 15.04 2.62 -39.22
C VAL A 79 15.21 1.27 -39.96
N MET A 80 15.54 1.25 -41.26
CA MET A 80 15.65 0.02 -42.05
C MET A 80 17.07 -0.51 -42.23
N ALA A 81 18.09 0.10 -41.61
CA ALA A 81 19.46 -0.43 -41.65
C ALA A 81 19.96 -0.59 -40.20
N GLY A 82 20.36 -1.80 -39.81
CA GLY A 82 20.90 -2.16 -38.50
C GLY A 82 22.09 -1.26 -38.08
N ALA A 83 21.80 -0.14 -37.52
CA ALA A 83 22.77 0.82 -37.04
C ALA A 83 22.96 0.70 -35.54
N ALA A 84 23.98 -0.01 -35.13
CA ALA A 84 24.71 0.21 -33.90
C ALA A 84 25.51 1.49 -34.05
N ALA A 85 24.90 2.68 -33.91
CA ALA A 85 25.64 3.92 -33.77
C ALA A 85 24.70 5.07 -33.35
N GLY A 86 24.84 5.58 -32.11
CA GLY A 86 24.53 6.96 -31.77
C GLY A 86 23.05 7.34 -31.79
N ASP A 87 22.15 6.56 -31.23
CA ASP A 87 20.79 7.00 -30.89
C ASP A 87 20.90 8.12 -29.85
N SER A 88 21.01 9.37 -30.30
CA SER A 88 20.98 10.54 -29.44
C SER A 88 19.57 10.76 -28.91
N GLY A 89 19.21 10.00 -27.87
CA GLY A 89 17.95 10.16 -27.13
C GLY A 89 18.14 11.07 -25.93
N ALA A 90 17.13 11.84 -25.58
CA ALA A 90 17.14 12.59 -24.32
C ALA A 90 16.82 11.63 -23.17
N ALA A 91 17.70 11.52 -22.18
CA ALA A 91 17.46 10.77 -20.97
C ALA A 91 16.27 11.35 -20.19
N LEU A 92 15.44 10.46 -19.66
CA LEU A 92 14.27 10.77 -18.85
C LEU A 92 14.35 10.02 -17.52
N ALA A 93 13.83 10.64 -16.46
CA ALA A 93 13.72 9.98 -15.16
C ALA A 93 12.73 8.82 -15.23
N CYS A 94 13.13 7.67 -14.70
CA CYS A 94 12.23 6.52 -14.57
C CYS A 94 12.59 5.66 -13.36
N LYS A 95 11.60 4.95 -12.84
CA LYS A 95 11.73 3.93 -11.79
C LYS A 95 10.88 2.73 -12.17
N PRO A 96 11.44 1.53 -12.31
CA PRO A 96 10.66 0.35 -12.62
C PRO A 96 9.56 0.11 -11.58
N LEU A 97 8.42 -0.39 -12.02
CA LEU A 97 7.47 -0.99 -11.09
C LEU A 97 8.09 -2.24 -10.47
N LEU A 98 7.90 -2.42 -9.17
CA LEU A 98 8.31 -3.67 -8.51
C LEU A 98 7.72 -4.86 -9.28
N ARG A 99 8.55 -5.90 -9.51
CA ARG A 99 8.19 -7.10 -10.29
C ARG A 99 7.91 -6.83 -11.79
N SER A 100 8.43 -5.73 -12.34
CA SER A 100 8.48 -5.53 -13.79
C SER A 100 9.25 -6.66 -14.47
N LEU A 101 8.88 -7.00 -15.69
CA LEU A 101 9.76 -7.82 -16.53
C LEU A 101 11.00 -7.02 -16.93
N SER A 102 12.13 -7.73 -17.06
CA SER A 102 13.31 -7.18 -17.71
C SER A 102 13.05 -6.95 -19.20
N THR A 103 13.74 -5.97 -19.77
CA THR A 103 13.72 -5.74 -21.21
C THR A 103 14.65 -6.73 -21.92
N PRO A 104 14.49 -6.96 -23.23
CA PRO A 104 15.50 -7.65 -24.02
C PRO A 104 16.87 -6.98 -23.93
N GLU A 105 17.93 -7.72 -24.28
CA GLU A 105 19.28 -7.17 -24.43
C GLU A 105 19.27 -5.93 -25.36
N GLY A 106 19.90 -4.84 -24.93
CA GLY A 106 19.88 -3.56 -25.64
C GLY A 106 18.64 -2.69 -25.36
N GLY A 107 17.69 -3.18 -24.56
CA GLY A 107 16.47 -2.47 -24.18
C GLY A 107 15.29 -2.70 -25.12
N LEU A 108 14.12 -2.31 -24.66
CA LEU A 108 12.87 -2.30 -25.43
C LEU A 108 12.73 -0.97 -26.17
N VAL A 109 12.73 -1.01 -27.49
CA VAL A 109 12.44 0.16 -28.34
C VAL A 109 11.04 0.03 -28.92
N GLY A 110 10.21 1.04 -28.70
CA GLY A 110 8.83 1.03 -29.16
C GLY A 110 8.24 2.42 -29.38
N GLU A 111 7.19 2.43 -30.18
CA GLU A 111 6.32 3.61 -30.34
C GLU A 111 5.43 3.74 -29.11
N VAL A 112 5.23 4.96 -28.62
CA VAL A 112 4.40 5.23 -27.45
C VAL A 112 2.99 5.62 -27.88
N LEU A 113 2.00 5.02 -27.23
CA LEU A 113 0.59 5.38 -27.30
C LEU A 113 0.17 6.03 -25.99
N ASP A 114 -0.14 7.32 -26.03
CA ASP A 114 -0.65 8.04 -24.86
C ASP A 114 -2.19 7.83 -24.73
N LEU A 115 -2.59 7.20 -23.62
CA LEU A 115 -3.99 6.93 -23.28
C LEU A 115 -4.55 7.91 -22.22
N GLY A 116 -3.86 9.05 -21.99
CA GLY A 116 -4.29 10.01 -21.00
C GLY A 116 -4.27 9.41 -19.58
N ILE A 117 -5.42 9.39 -18.90
CA ILE A 117 -5.54 8.79 -17.56
C ILE A 117 -5.39 7.27 -17.63
N GLY A 118 -5.82 6.63 -18.71
CA GLY A 118 -5.74 5.18 -18.89
C GLY A 118 -6.82 4.41 -18.14
N ARG A 119 -8.04 4.93 -18.18
CA ARG A 119 -9.24 4.22 -17.69
C ARG A 119 -9.72 3.19 -18.72
N LEU A 120 -10.64 2.32 -18.32
CA LEU A 120 -11.16 1.28 -19.20
C LEU A 120 -11.64 1.83 -20.55
N ASP A 121 -12.40 2.93 -20.54
CA ASP A 121 -12.92 3.59 -21.74
C ASP A 121 -11.81 4.12 -22.67
N ASP A 122 -10.65 4.52 -22.10
CA ASP A 122 -9.50 4.98 -22.89
C ASP A 122 -8.88 3.80 -23.64
N PHE A 123 -8.73 2.66 -22.96
CA PHE A 123 -8.27 1.41 -23.59
C PHE A 123 -9.28 0.89 -24.61
N ASP A 124 -10.60 0.96 -24.34
CA ASP A 124 -11.65 0.52 -25.27
C ASP A 124 -11.67 1.36 -26.54
N ARG A 125 -11.52 2.67 -26.39
CA ARG A 125 -11.42 3.61 -27.52
C ARG A 125 -10.18 3.36 -28.37
N ALA A 126 -9.05 3.03 -27.75
CA ALA A 126 -7.82 2.71 -28.46
C ALA A 126 -7.88 1.36 -29.20
N GLY A 127 -8.64 0.40 -28.68
CA GLY A 127 -8.85 -0.91 -29.31
C GLY A 127 -7.54 -1.62 -29.65
N ASP A 128 -7.43 -2.13 -30.88
CA ASP A 128 -6.28 -2.89 -31.37
C ASP A 128 -4.99 -2.03 -31.54
N THR A 129 -5.09 -0.70 -31.49
CA THR A 129 -3.92 0.17 -31.62
C THR A 129 -2.95 0.04 -30.43
N VAL A 130 -3.40 -0.52 -29.32
CA VAL A 130 -2.56 -0.82 -28.12
C VAL A 130 -1.52 -1.89 -28.42
N ARG A 131 -1.87 -2.84 -29.30
CA ARG A 131 -1.01 -4.00 -29.61
C ARG A 131 0.35 -3.55 -30.18
N GLY A 132 1.43 -4.03 -29.59
CA GLY A 132 2.80 -3.74 -30.02
C GLY A 132 3.30 -2.33 -29.67
N LYS A 133 2.54 -1.56 -28.87
CA LYS A 133 2.94 -0.22 -28.41
C LYS A 133 3.44 -0.25 -26.97
N ILE A 134 4.20 0.77 -26.59
CA ILE A 134 4.45 1.12 -25.19
C ILE A 134 3.33 2.07 -24.78
N VAL A 135 2.54 1.68 -23.78
CA VAL A 135 1.41 2.49 -23.33
C VAL A 135 1.90 3.52 -22.30
N LEU A 136 1.48 4.78 -22.46
CA LEU A 136 1.64 5.83 -21.45
C LEU A 136 0.29 6.15 -20.84
N VAL A 137 0.23 6.14 -19.50
CA VAL A 137 -0.94 6.57 -18.70
C VAL A 137 -0.51 7.54 -17.60
N ARG A 138 -1.48 8.04 -16.83
CA ARG A 138 -1.22 8.91 -15.66
C ARG A 138 -1.62 8.18 -14.37
N HIS A 139 -0.84 8.42 -13.32
CA HIS A 139 -1.24 8.02 -11.97
C HIS A 139 -2.47 8.83 -11.54
N GLU A 140 -3.30 8.28 -10.66
CA GLU A 140 -4.43 8.96 -10.06
C GLU A 140 -4.28 8.97 -8.54
N TYR A 141 -4.92 9.92 -7.87
CA TYR A 141 -4.99 9.92 -6.42
C TYR A 141 -5.59 8.59 -5.93
N PRO A 142 -4.86 7.78 -5.14
CA PRO A 142 -5.24 6.39 -4.91
C PRO A 142 -6.41 6.21 -3.95
N PHE A 143 -6.80 7.25 -3.22
CA PHE A 143 -7.83 7.20 -2.20
C PHE A 143 -9.10 7.96 -2.63
N SER A 144 -9.49 7.81 -3.89
CA SER A 144 -10.76 8.30 -4.42
C SER A 144 -11.63 7.14 -4.87
N PRO A 145 -12.97 7.21 -4.66
CA PRO A 145 -13.91 6.17 -5.11
C PRO A 145 -13.86 5.90 -6.61
N THR A 146 -13.42 6.88 -7.40
CA THR A 146 -13.46 6.83 -8.86
C THR A 146 -12.11 6.51 -9.49
N HIS A 147 -11.03 6.37 -8.71
CA HIS A 147 -9.72 6.11 -9.28
C HIS A 147 -9.60 4.68 -9.83
N MET A 148 -8.79 4.53 -10.86
CA MET A 148 -8.35 3.22 -11.32
C MET A 148 -6.93 2.95 -10.85
N HIS A 149 -6.77 1.93 -10.01
CA HIS A 149 -5.48 1.56 -9.45
C HIS A 149 -4.47 1.19 -10.55
N ARG A 150 -3.18 1.54 -10.39
CA ARG A 150 -2.09 1.30 -11.37
C ARG A 150 -2.04 -0.15 -11.86
N ARG A 151 -2.23 -1.15 -10.98
CA ARG A 151 -2.23 -2.58 -11.34
C ARG A 151 -3.29 -2.91 -12.38
N ARG A 152 -4.49 -2.33 -12.26
CA ARG A 152 -5.57 -2.53 -13.23
C ARG A 152 -5.23 -1.92 -14.60
N LYS A 153 -4.61 -0.74 -14.62
CA LYS A 153 -4.12 -0.12 -15.86
C LYS A 153 -3.04 -0.97 -16.52
N TYR A 154 -2.12 -1.50 -15.72
CA TYR A 154 -1.08 -2.41 -16.18
C TYR A 154 -1.67 -3.70 -16.76
N ASP A 155 -2.60 -4.35 -16.05
CA ASP A 155 -3.26 -5.57 -16.51
C ASP A 155 -4.01 -5.35 -17.82
N LEU A 156 -4.69 -4.20 -17.99
CA LEU A 156 -5.35 -3.83 -19.25
C LEU A 156 -4.34 -3.69 -20.39
N ALA A 157 -3.18 -3.08 -20.15
CA ALA A 157 -2.13 -2.95 -21.15
C ALA A 157 -1.59 -4.34 -21.58
N VAL A 158 -1.31 -5.23 -20.61
CA VAL A 158 -0.87 -6.60 -20.87
C VAL A 158 -1.93 -7.36 -21.68
N ALA A 159 -3.20 -7.32 -21.25
CA ALA A 159 -4.29 -8.05 -21.89
C ALA A 159 -4.55 -7.60 -23.34
N ARG A 160 -4.26 -6.34 -23.68
CA ARG A 160 -4.41 -5.77 -25.03
C ARG A 160 -3.16 -5.88 -25.90
N GLY A 161 -2.11 -6.55 -25.39
CA GLY A 161 -0.89 -6.84 -26.14
C GLY A 161 0.06 -5.66 -26.29
N ALA A 162 0.06 -4.73 -25.33
CA ALA A 162 1.13 -3.74 -25.19
C ALA A 162 2.47 -4.47 -24.96
N ILE A 163 3.57 -3.86 -25.39
CA ILE A 163 4.93 -4.39 -25.21
C ILE A 163 5.67 -3.71 -24.05
N GLY A 164 5.18 -2.58 -23.53
CA GLY A 164 5.71 -1.85 -22.41
C GLY A 164 4.67 -0.94 -21.80
N PHE A 165 4.92 -0.50 -20.56
CA PHE A 165 3.99 0.34 -19.81
C PHE A 165 4.72 1.44 -19.06
N LEU A 166 4.30 2.67 -19.27
CA LEU A 166 4.79 3.85 -18.56
C LEU A 166 3.62 4.49 -17.82
N ILE A 167 3.85 4.85 -16.55
CA ILE A 167 2.87 5.60 -15.77
C ILE A 167 3.51 6.88 -15.24
N ALA A 168 2.97 8.02 -15.65
CA ALA A 168 3.51 9.32 -15.28
C ALA A 168 2.89 9.82 -13.97
N ASN A 169 3.72 10.42 -13.11
CA ASN A 169 3.24 11.24 -12.03
C ASN A 169 2.47 12.45 -12.61
N PRO A 170 1.22 12.72 -12.22
CA PRO A 170 0.45 13.84 -12.75
C PRO A 170 0.80 15.18 -12.11
N LEU A 171 1.65 15.20 -11.07
CA LEU A 171 1.95 16.37 -10.28
C LEU A 171 3.36 16.89 -10.59
N PRO A 172 3.49 18.16 -11.00
CA PRO A 172 4.80 18.77 -11.18
C PRO A 172 5.57 18.83 -9.85
N ASP A 173 6.88 18.80 -9.92
CA ASP A 173 7.80 18.93 -8.77
C ASP A 173 7.66 17.85 -7.68
N LYS A 174 6.93 16.78 -7.94
CA LYS A 174 6.78 15.64 -7.00
C LYS A 174 7.73 14.47 -7.28
N GLY A 175 8.46 14.52 -8.39
CA GLY A 175 9.43 13.50 -8.78
C GLY A 175 8.78 12.16 -9.17
N LEU A 176 9.57 11.09 -9.03
CA LEU A 176 9.12 9.74 -9.34
C LEU A 176 8.18 9.18 -8.25
N LEU A 177 7.35 8.23 -8.64
CA LEU A 177 6.57 7.40 -7.71
C LEU A 177 7.16 5.98 -7.66
N SER A 178 6.82 5.23 -6.61
CA SER A 178 7.13 3.81 -6.46
C SER A 178 5.84 2.98 -6.42
N GLY A 179 5.96 1.68 -6.64
CA GLY A 179 4.86 0.74 -6.49
C GLY A 179 4.98 -0.50 -7.35
N SER A 180 4.15 -1.49 -7.07
CA SER A 180 4.18 -2.80 -7.73
C SER A 180 3.32 -2.84 -8.99
N SER A 181 3.78 -3.64 -9.98
CA SER A 181 2.98 -4.06 -11.14
C SER A 181 1.86 -5.03 -10.75
N GLY A 182 2.02 -5.74 -9.63
CA GLY A 182 1.11 -6.80 -9.23
C GLY A 182 1.37 -8.15 -9.90
N ARG A 183 2.34 -8.24 -10.83
CA ARG A 183 2.66 -9.48 -11.54
C ARG A 183 3.12 -10.59 -10.59
N ALA A 184 2.58 -11.78 -10.71
CA ALA A 184 3.09 -12.96 -10.04
C ALA A 184 4.38 -13.47 -10.72
N ARG A 185 5.26 -14.13 -9.96
CA ARG A 185 6.45 -14.78 -10.53
C ARG A 185 6.04 -15.77 -11.62
N GLY A 186 6.73 -15.71 -12.76
CA GLY A 186 6.41 -16.55 -13.92
C GLY A 186 5.09 -16.21 -14.63
N GLY A 187 4.33 -15.26 -14.11
CA GLY A 187 3.09 -14.80 -14.73
C GLY A 187 3.33 -13.89 -15.94
N PRO A 188 2.30 -13.69 -16.77
CA PRO A 188 2.37 -12.78 -17.90
C PRO A 188 2.69 -11.37 -17.44
N GLY A 189 3.37 -10.60 -18.29
CA GLY A 189 3.73 -9.23 -17.98
C GLY A 189 4.52 -8.57 -19.09
N ILE A 190 4.82 -7.30 -18.89
CA ILE A 190 5.62 -6.45 -19.77
C ILE A 190 6.55 -5.56 -18.96
N PRO A 191 7.64 -5.04 -19.52
CA PRO A 191 8.45 -4.01 -18.87
C PRO A 191 7.62 -2.79 -18.51
N ALA A 192 7.74 -2.32 -17.27
CA ALA A 192 6.89 -1.27 -16.74
C ALA A 192 7.67 -0.32 -15.81
N ALA A 193 7.46 1.00 -15.96
CA ALA A 193 8.11 2.01 -15.13
C ALA A 193 7.21 3.19 -14.81
N TYR A 194 7.42 3.78 -13.62
CA TYR A 194 7.04 5.16 -13.34
C TYR A 194 7.98 6.14 -14.02
N ILE A 195 7.43 7.26 -14.44
CA ILE A 195 8.16 8.44 -14.90
C ILE A 195 7.64 9.67 -14.16
N ASP A 196 8.46 10.71 -14.06
CA ASP A 196 8.04 11.96 -13.47
C ASP A 196 7.09 12.75 -14.40
N PHE A 197 6.57 13.86 -13.90
CA PHE A 197 5.67 14.73 -14.64
C PHE A 197 6.31 15.25 -15.93
N GLU A 198 7.55 15.74 -15.86
CA GLU A 198 8.27 16.35 -16.96
C GLU A 198 8.56 15.34 -18.09
N ALA A 199 8.91 14.11 -17.74
CA ALA A 199 9.08 13.04 -18.71
C ALA A 199 7.74 12.67 -19.38
N GLY A 200 6.66 12.62 -18.59
CA GLY A 200 5.31 12.37 -19.06
C GLY A 200 4.86 13.41 -20.09
N GLU A 201 5.02 14.69 -19.78
CA GLU A 201 4.67 15.79 -20.69
C GLU A 201 5.51 15.81 -21.97
N ARG A 202 6.81 15.53 -21.87
CA ARG A 202 7.70 15.46 -23.05
C ARG A 202 7.29 14.32 -23.99
N ILE A 203 6.97 13.15 -23.44
CA ILE A 203 6.52 11.99 -24.24
C ILE A 203 5.13 12.29 -24.84
N ALA A 204 4.20 12.86 -24.07
CA ALA A 204 2.88 13.24 -24.56
C ALA A 204 2.95 14.25 -25.73
N ALA A 205 3.78 15.27 -25.63
CA ALA A 205 4.01 16.22 -26.71
C ALA A 205 4.59 15.54 -27.97
N ALA A 206 5.48 14.56 -27.81
CA ALA A 206 6.01 13.77 -28.91
C ALA A 206 4.93 12.86 -29.54
N CYS A 207 4.03 12.29 -28.73
CA CYS A 207 2.84 11.53 -29.20
C CYS A 207 1.93 12.41 -30.07
N ALA A 208 1.61 13.60 -29.58
CA ALA A 208 0.77 14.55 -30.32
C ALA A 208 1.39 14.99 -31.68
N ALA A 209 2.73 14.99 -31.75
CA ALA A 209 3.47 15.26 -32.98
C ALA A 209 3.64 14.02 -33.88
N GLY A 210 3.11 12.85 -33.50
CA GLY A 210 3.23 11.58 -34.23
C GLY A 210 4.65 10.99 -34.28
N ARG A 211 5.51 11.31 -33.29
CA ARG A 211 6.96 10.97 -33.29
C ARG A 211 7.43 10.34 -31.99
N ALA A 212 6.55 9.88 -31.11
CA ALA A 212 6.94 9.35 -29.82
C ALA A 212 7.50 7.93 -29.94
N ARG A 213 8.81 7.80 -29.82
CA ARG A 213 9.51 6.53 -29.65
C ARG A 213 10.42 6.62 -28.44
N VAL A 214 10.45 5.58 -27.65
CA VAL A 214 11.32 5.49 -26.47
C VAL A 214 12.17 4.22 -26.52
N ARG A 215 13.31 4.26 -25.84
CA ARG A 215 14.07 3.09 -25.43
C ARG A 215 13.94 2.97 -23.91
N LEU A 216 13.37 1.87 -23.46
CA LEU A 216 13.28 1.50 -22.05
C LEU A 216 14.27 0.36 -21.78
N VAL A 217 15.12 0.50 -20.79
CA VAL A 217 15.98 -0.54 -20.24
C VAL A 217 15.52 -0.82 -18.82
N ILE A 218 15.24 -2.06 -18.51
CA ILE A 218 15.00 -2.56 -17.16
C ILE A 218 15.76 -3.88 -17.06
N ASP A 219 16.69 -3.95 -16.12
CA ASP A 219 17.35 -5.17 -15.70
C ASP A 219 16.89 -5.48 -14.27
N GLY A 220 16.12 -6.52 -14.09
CA GLY A 220 15.52 -6.92 -12.83
C GLY A 220 15.83 -8.37 -12.51
N GLU A 221 16.03 -8.64 -11.24
CA GLU A 221 16.31 -10.00 -10.74
C GLU A 221 15.18 -10.46 -9.84
N GLU A 222 14.62 -11.64 -10.16
CA GLU A 222 13.66 -12.35 -9.30
C GLU A 222 14.40 -12.98 -8.11
N LEU A 223 13.87 -12.80 -6.90
CA LEU A 223 14.42 -13.36 -5.66
C LEU A 223 13.52 -14.49 -5.16
N PRO A 224 13.79 -15.76 -5.56
CA PRO A 224 12.86 -16.87 -5.32
C PRO A 224 12.67 -17.23 -3.85
N ASP A 225 13.69 -16.97 -3.02
CA ASP A 225 13.73 -17.35 -1.60
C ASP A 225 13.45 -16.16 -0.67
N ALA A 226 12.84 -15.09 -1.19
CA ALA A 226 12.52 -13.92 -0.40
C ALA A 226 11.45 -14.24 0.64
N LEU A 227 11.67 -13.76 1.86
CA LEU A 227 10.77 -13.93 3.00
C LEU A 227 10.31 -12.57 3.51
N ALA A 228 9.02 -12.46 3.77
CA ALA A 228 8.39 -11.31 4.41
C ALA A 228 8.14 -11.62 5.89
N GLY A 229 8.52 -10.71 6.78
CA GLY A 229 8.28 -10.83 8.20
C GLY A 229 6.83 -10.46 8.55
N VAL A 230 6.21 -11.23 9.43
CA VAL A 230 4.95 -10.87 10.10
C VAL A 230 5.21 -10.79 11.60
N GLY A 231 5.18 -9.58 12.13
CA GLY A 231 5.33 -9.34 13.56
C GLY A 231 3.99 -9.44 14.28
N ILE A 232 3.92 -10.20 15.36
CA ILE A 232 2.65 -10.47 16.06
C ILE A 232 2.82 -10.23 17.56
N LEU A 233 1.87 -9.51 18.15
CA LEU A 233 1.61 -9.50 19.59
C LEU A 233 0.27 -10.19 19.85
N ASP A 234 0.21 -11.11 20.80
CA ASP A 234 -1.00 -11.68 21.34
C ASP A 234 -1.17 -11.32 22.82
N LEU A 235 -2.32 -10.75 23.13
CA LEU A 235 -2.82 -10.53 24.48
C LEU A 235 -4.07 -11.43 24.67
N PRO A 236 -3.99 -12.48 25.49
CA PRO A 236 -5.10 -13.42 25.68
C PRO A 236 -6.29 -12.77 26.37
N GLY A 237 -7.50 -13.14 25.97
CA GLY A 237 -8.75 -12.72 26.57
C GLY A 237 -9.52 -13.90 27.20
N ARG A 238 -10.84 -13.75 27.36
CA ARG A 238 -11.77 -14.78 27.89
C ARG A 238 -11.94 -15.99 26.98
N THR A 239 -11.68 -15.81 25.67
CA THR A 239 -11.79 -16.83 24.63
C THR A 239 -10.57 -16.78 23.74
N ASP A 240 -10.46 -17.72 22.80
CA ASP A 240 -9.43 -17.68 21.76
C ASP A 240 -9.72 -16.67 20.64
N ASP A 241 -10.90 -16.04 20.67
CA ASP A 241 -11.24 -14.99 19.72
C ASP A 241 -10.34 -13.77 19.87
N ARG A 242 -9.99 -13.17 18.73
CA ARG A 242 -9.10 -12.01 18.63
C ARG A 242 -9.74 -10.88 17.84
N ILE A 243 -9.63 -9.68 18.40
CA ILE A 243 -9.74 -8.43 17.65
C ILE A 243 -8.34 -8.09 17.15
N VAL A 244 -8.20 -7.86 15.86
CA VAL A 244 -6.90 -7.58 15.23
C VAL A 244 -6.77 -6.08 15.00
N ILE A 245 -5.62 -5.52 15.31
CA ILE A 245 -5.15 -4.23 14.79
C ILE A 245 -3.97 -4.57 13.89
N SER A 246 -4.06 -4.20 12.62
CA SER A 246 -3.01 -4.46 11.65
C SER A 246 -2.45 -3.19 11.04
N ALA A 247 -1.18 -3.23 10.63
CA ALA A 247 -0.51 -2.20 9.83
C ALA A 247 0.62 -2.87 9.05
N HIS A 248 1.01 -2.34 7.91
CA HIS A 248 2.22 -2.84 7.26
C HIS A 248 3.47 -2.09 7.71
N MET A 249 4.58 -2.81 7.76
CA MET A 249 5.89 -2.31 8.22
C MET A 249 6.73 -1.80 7.06
N ASP A 250 6.64 -2.48 5.92
CA ASP A 250 7.38 -2.11 4.73
C ASP A 250 6.89 -0.79 4.12
N GLY A 251 7.68 -0.26 3.24
CA GLY A 251 7.38 0.97 2.52
C GLY A 251 8.23 1.07 1.26
N HIS A 252 8.43 2.27 0.75
CA HIS A 252 9.13 2.54 -0.49
C HIS A 252 10.53 3.12 -0.26
N ASP A 253 11.41 2.96 -1.25
CA ASP A 253 12.81 3.41 -1.22
C ASP A 253 13.01 4.86 -1.69
N LEU A 254 11.94 5.61 -1.98
CA LEU A 254 12.03 7.00 -2.46
C LEU A 254 12.01 8.04 -1.33
N GLY A 255 11.30 7.76 -0.24
CA GLY A 255 11.16 8.64 0.91
C GLY A 255 11.52 7.94 2.22
N GLN A 256 10.86 8.36 3.30
CA GLN A 256 10.98 7.74 4.63
C GLN A 256 9.73 6.94 4.99
N SER A 257 8.78 6.80 4.08
CA SER A 257 7.50 6.09 4.29
C SER A 257 6.82 6.54 5.60
N ALA A 258 6.77 7.86 5.77
CA ALA A 258 6.26 8.47 6.98
C ALA A 258 4.74 8.36 7.06
N LEU A 259 4.03 8.72 5.97
CA LEU A 259 2.59 8.53 5.83
C LEU A 259 2.26 7.04 5.61
N ASP A 260 3.01 6.41 4.71
CA ASP A 260 2.79 5.08 4.19
C ASP A 260 3.99 4.17 4.49
N ASN A 261 4.07 3.48 5.68
CA ASN A 261 3.02 3.44 6.69
C ASN A 261 3.58 3.57 8.13
N ALA A 262 4.55 4.48 8.38
CA ALA A 262 4.98 4.70 9.76
C ALA A 262 3.83 5.19 10.65
N THR A 263 2.85 5.93 10.09
CA THR A 263 1.69 6.42 10.83
C THR A 263 0.84 5.28 11.39
N GLY A 264 0.55 4.25 10.60
CA GLY A 264 -0.23 3.09 11.05
C GLY A 264 0.50 2.29 12.13
N VAL A 265 1.79 2.02 11.93
CA VAL A 265 2.60 1.25 12.89
C VAL A 265 2.65 1.93 14.26
N VAL A 266 2.96 3.23 14.33
CA VAL A 266 3.09 3.92 15.62
C VAL A 266 1.74 4.12 16.32
N VAL A 267 0.65 4.26 15.57
CA VAL A 267 -0.70 4.28 16.14
C VAL A 267 -1.06 2.91 16.72
N ALA A 268 -0.70 1.81 16.05
CA ALA A 268 -0.88 0.47 16.59
C ALA A 268 -0.05 0.23 17.86
N LEU A 269 1.20 0.71 17.92
CA LEU A 269 2.03 0.63 19.12
C LEU A 269 1.42 1.41 20.31
N ALA A 270 0.94 2.64 20.06
CA ALA A 270 0.26 3.44 21.09
C ALA A 270 -1.04 2.79 21.55
N ALA A 271 -1.83 2.24 20.62
CA ALA A 271 -3.04 1.50 20.95
C ALA A 271 -2.75 0.24 21.76
N ALA A 272 -1.68 -0.52 21.41
CA ALA A 272 -1.25 -1.70 22.18
C ALA A 272 -0.93 -1.33 23.64
N ARG A 273 -0.14 -0.27 23.87
CA ARG A 273 0.17 0.22 25.24
C ARG A 273 -1.07 0.62 26.02
N ALA A 274 -2.02 1.28 25.36
CA ALA A 274 -3.24 1.74 26.00
C ALA A 274 -4.21 0.59 26.32
N LEU A 275 -4.31 -0.43 25.45
CA LEU A 275 -5.24 -1.54 25.55
C LEU A 275 -4.74 -2.69 26.41
N ALA A 276 -3.43 -2.97 26.43
CA ALA A 276 -2.84 -4.11 27.12
C ALA A 276 -3.32 -4.24 28.59
N PRO A 277 -3.33 -3.18 29.43
CA PRO A 277 -3.81 -3.30 30.81
C PRO A 277 -5.33 -3.48 30.93
N ARG A 278 -6.07 -3.54 29.82
CA ARG A 278 -7.54 -3.67 29.75
C ARG A 278 -8.00 -5.00 29.17
N VAL A 279 -7.15 -5.68 28.43
CA VAL A 279 -7.41 -7.03 27.95
C VAL A 279 -7.34 -7.99 29.14
N SER A 280 -8.38 -8.79 29.33
CA SER A 280 -8.51 -9.66 30.48
C SER A 280 -9.49 -10.80 30.21
N ASP A 281 -9.77 -11.61 31.23
CA ASP A 281 -10.82 -12.64 31.26
C ASP A 281 -12.26 -12.10 31.06
N ARG A 282 -12.43 -10.79 30.93
CA ARG A 282 -13.73 -10.13 30.66
C ARG A 282 -13.85 -9.62 29.23
N THR A 283 -12.76 -9.66 28.44
CA THR A 283 -12.71 -9.20 27.06
C THR A 283 -12.33 -10.33 26.12
N HIS A 284 -12.54 -10.15 24.81
CA HIS A 284 -11.83 -10.95 23.80
C HIS A 284 -10.33 -10.66 23.85
N GLY A 285 -9.53 -11.49 23.21
CA GLY A 285 -8.10 -11.25 23.06
C GLY A 285 -7.81 -10.16 22.02
N LEU A 286 -6.66 -9.50 22.15
CA LEU A 286 -6.15 -8.54 21.20
C LEU A 286 -4.95 -9.13 20.46
N ARG A 287 -4.93 -9.02 19.15
CA ARG A 287 -3.75 -9.28 18.31
C ARG A 287 -3.33 -8.03 17.61
N ILE A 288 -2.02 -7.70 17.64
CA ILE A 288 -1.42 -6.71 16.74
C ILE A 288 -0.64 -7.47 15.68
N CYS A 289 -0.83 -7.10 14.41
CA CYS A 289 -0.06 -7.66 13.29
C CYS A 289 0.66 -6.56 12.54
N PHE A 290 1.98 -6.70 12.37
CA PHE A 290 2.78 -5.89 11.45
C PHE A 290 3.16 -6.76 10.25
N PHE A 291 2.65 -6.43 9.08
CA PHE A 291 2.90 -7.16 7.84
C PHE A 291 4.05 -6.53 7.06
N SER A 292 4.98 -7.35 6.55
CA SER A 292 5.90 -6.96 5.49
C SER A 292 5.31 -7.30 4.12
N ALA A 293 5.88 -6.75 3.06
CA ALA A 293 5.51 -6.99 1.67
C ALA A 293 4.04 -6.64 1.32
N GLU A 294 3.45 -5.63 1.97
CA GLU A 294 2.19 -5.03 1.54
C GLU A 294 2.36 -4.39 0.17
N GLU A 295 3.40 -3.57 -0.01
CA GLU A 295 3.75 -2.87 -1.24
C GLU A 295 4.05 -3.80 -2.42
N TRP A 296 4.21 -5.07 -2.13
CA TRP A 296 4.37 -6.19 -3.07
C TRP A 296 3.03 -6.86 -3.40
N ALA A 297 1.97 -6.08 -3.51
CA ALA A 297 0.60 -6.51 -3.79
C ALA A 297 -0.02 -7.34 -2.64
N LEU A 298 0.12 -6.84 -1.40
CA LEU A 298 -0.49 -7.40 -0.18
C LEU A 298 0.02 -8.83 0.13
N ALA A 299 1.27 -9.13 -0.28
CA ALA A 299 1.75 -10.51 -0.26
C ALA A 299 1.91 -11.07 1.17
N GLY A 300 2.37 -10.25 2.12
CA GLY A 300 2.62 -10.68 3.49
C GLY A 300 1.37 -11.16 4.21
N SER A 301 0.35 -10.33 4.26
CA SER A 301 -0.94 -10.70 4.88
C SER A 301 -1.66 -11.83 4.15
N ALA A 302 -1.61 -11.84 2.80
CA ALA A 302 -2.21 -12.93 2.01
C ALA A 302 -1.58 -14.29 2.34
N ARG A 303 -0.25 -14.35 2.43
CA ARG A 303 0.47 -15.58 2.77
C ARG A 303 0.28 -15.98 4.23
N TYR A 304 0.27 -15.01 5.13
CA TYR A 304 0.03 -15.27 6.54
C TYR A 304 -1.36 -15.88 6.77
N LEU A 305 -2.43 -15.21 6.30
CA LEU A 305 -3.78 -15.69 6.47
C LEU A 305 -4.03 -17.02 5.74
N GLY A 306 -3.49 -17.18 4.52
CA GLY A 306 -3.59 -18.42 3.78
C GLY A 306 -2.83 -19.60 4.40
N GLY A 307 -1.93 -19.35 5.35
CA GLY A 307 -1.21 -20.38 6.12
C GLY A 307 -1.88 -20.78 7.41
N LEU A 308 -2.92 -20.03 7.86
CA LEU A 308 -3.67 -20.37 9.07
C LEU A 308 -4.67 -21.50 8.80
N SER A 309 -4.92 -22.34 9.81
CA SER A 309 -5.98 -23.32 9.79
C SER A 309 -7.36 -22.65 9.80
N VAL A 310 -8.40 -23.40 9.41
CA VAL A 310 -9.80 -22.92 9.48
C VAL A 310 -10.19 -22.53 10.90
N GLU A 311 -9.69 -23.23 11.91
CA GLU A 311 -9.92 -22.93 13.33
C GLU A 311 -9.26 -21.59 13.72
N GLU A 312 -7.98 -21.39 13.38
CA GLU A 312 -7.25 -20.14 13.65
C GLU A 312 -7.90 -18.95 12.95
N LEU A 313 -8.30 -19.10 11.67
CA LEU A 313 -9.07 -18.08 10.95
C LEU A 313 -10.40 -17.77 11.63
N GLY A 314 -11.09 -18.80 12.13
CA GLY A 314 -12.37 -18.66 12.85
C GLY A 314 -12.27 -17.86 14.14
N HIS A 315 -11.09 -17.78 14.73
CA HIS A 315 -10.82 -16.96 15.91
C HIS A 315 -10.51 -15.49 15.59
N LEU A 316 -10.24 -15.12 14.35
CA LEU A 316 -10.07 -13.71 13.96
C LEU A 316 -11.45 -13.10 13.70
N LYS A 317 -11.90 -12.21 14.59
CA LYS A 317 -13.30 -11.72 14.57
C LYS A 317 -13.48 -10.37 13.91
N LEU A 318 -12.47 -9.53 13.90
CA LEU A 318 -12.49 -8.20 13.34
C LEU A 318 -11.06 -7.76 13.06
N ASP A 319 -10.81 -7.16 11.89
CA ASP A 319 -9.55 -6.47 11.58
C ASP A 319 -9.76 -4.96 11.48
N ILE A 320 -8.91 -4.22 12.18
CA ILE A 320 -8.79 -2.76 12.15
C ILE A 320 -7.44 -2.45 11.55
N ASN A 321 -7.39 -2.35 10.24
CA ASN A 321 -6.16 -2.06 9.51
C ASN A 321 -5.87 -0.55 9.55
N LEU A 322 -4.66 -0.21 9.91
CA LEU A 322 -4.16 1.17 10.02
C LEU A 322 -3.18 1.44 8.90
N ASP A 323 -3.58 2.21 7.91
CA ASP A 323 -2.73 2.51 6.79
C ASP A 323 -2.98 3.92 6.26
N THR A 324 -1.95 4.77 6.32
CA THR A 324 -2.00 6.20 6.00
C THR A 324 -3.03 6.95 6.89
N VAL A 325 -2.87 6.84 8.21
CA VAL A 325 -3.84 7.39 9.18
C VAL A 325 -3.56 8.85 9.58
N ALA A 326 -2.68 9.53 8.87
CA ALA A 326 -2.37 10.95 9.00
C ALA A 326 -2.10 11.57 7.62
N GLY A 327 -1.83 12.87 7.58
CA GLY A 327 -1.66 13.64 6.33
C GLY A 327 -2.88 14.48 5.97
N ASP A 328 -3.98 14.26 6.67
CA ASP A 328 -5.22 15.05 6.66
C ASP A 328 -5.91 14.94 8.03
N ASP A 329 -6.79 15.89 8.35
CA ASP A 329 -7.55 15.87 9.60
C ASP A 329 -8.82 15.03 9.53
N SER A 330 -9.24 14.60 8.34
CA SER A 330 -10.38 13.70 8.12
C SER A 330 -9.95 12.24 8.20
N LEU A 331 -10.77 11.43 8.87
CA LEU A 331 -10.62 9.98 8.91
C LEU A 331 -11.83 9.30 8.27
N THR A 332 -11.56 8.27 7.48
CA THR A 332 -12.59 7.41 6.86
C THR A 332 -12.24 5.94 7.13
N ALA A 333 -13.23 5.16 7.52
CA ALA A 333 -13.13 3.70 7.57
C ALA A 333 -13.66 3.12 6.26
N LEU A 334 -12.78 2.47 5.49
CA LEU A 334 -13.17 1.69 4.31
C LEU A 334 -13.62 0.32 4.81
N ILE A 335 -14.92 0.04 4.84
CA ILE A 335 -15.52 -1.08 5.57
C ILE A 335 -15.78 -2.34 4.73
N SER A 336 -15.13 -2.45 3.56
CA SER A 336 -14.90 -3.70 2.81
C SER A 336 -16.17 -4.50 2.48
N ASP A 337 -17.24 -3.82 2.09
CA ASP A 337 -18.57 -4.40 1.86
C ASP A 337 -19.25 -5.01 3.11
N PHE A 338 -18.82 -4.72 4.33
CA PHE A 338 -19.47 -5.11 5.58
C PHE A 338 -20.37 -3.98 6.10
N PRO A 339 -21.66 -3.91 5.73
CA PRO A 339 -22.55 -2.83 6.14
C PRO A 339 -22.78 -2.79 7.65
N GLU A 340 -22.60 -3.93 8.35
CA GLU A 340 -22.69 -4.02 9.81
C GLU A 340 -21.65 -3.13 10.51
N LEU A 341 -20.53 -2.84 9.83
CA LEU A 341 -19.49 -1.96 10.35
C LEU A 341 -19.88 -0.48 10.34
N GLU A 342 -20.91 -0.05 9.62
CA GLU A 342 -21.36 1.37 9.66
C GLU A 342 -21.75 1.78 11.07
N GLY A 343 -22.62 0.99 11.73
CA GLY A 343 -23.04 1.23 13.12
C GLY A 343 -21.87 1.10 14.10
N PHE A 344 -20.97 0.15 13.87
CA PHE A 344 -19.76 -0.04 14.67
C PHE A 344 -18.85 1.19 14.61
N VAL A 345 -18.57 1.73 13.42
CA VAL A 345 -17.75 2.93 13.23
C VAL A 345 -18.40 4.16 13.85
N ALA A 346 -19.73 4.35 13.68
CA ALA A 346 -20.45 5.48 14.27
C ALA A 346 -20.37 5.47 15.80
N ASN A 347 -20.53 4.30 16.44
CA ASN A 347 -20.39 4.15 17.89
C ASN A 347 -18.94 4.44 18.34
N SER A 348 -17.95 3.95 17.59
CA SER A 348 -16.55 4.20 17.91
C SER A 348 -16.17 5.68 17.74
N ALA A 349 -16.70 6.38 16.74
CA ALA A 349 -16.55 7.81 16.56
C ALA A 349 -17.13 8.58 17.76
N ALA A 350 -18.33 8.22 18.21
CA ALA A 350 -18.93 8.84 19.40
C ALA A 350 -18.10 8.57 20.66
N LEU A 351 -17.53 7.39 20.81
CA LEU A 351 -16.71 6.98 21.95
C LEU A 351 -15.37 7.71 22.00
N SER A 352 -14.74 7.90 20.85
CA SER A 352 -13.45 8.60 20.70
C SER A 352 -13.59 10.13 20.74
N GLY A 353 -14.77 10.66 20.42
CA GLY A 353 -15.01 12.08 20.18
C GLY A 353 -14.35 12.61 18.89
N VAL A 354 -14.01 11.73 17.95
CA VAL A 354 -13.42 12.04 16.66
C VAL A 354 -14.37 11.60 15.54
N PRO A 355 -14.78 12.49 14.63
CA PRO A 355 -15.59 12.10 13.48
C PRO A 355 -14.85 11.11 12.58
N VAL A 356 -15.54 10.04 12.16
CA VAL A 356 -15.05 9.06 11.20
C VAL A 356 -16.15 8.81 10.17
N ALA A 357 -15.85 9.04 8.91
CA ALA A 357 -16.75 8.67 7.81
C ALA A 357 -16.61 7.18 7.48
N THR A 358 -17.57 6.64 6.72
CA THR A 358 -17.50 5.27 6.19
C THR A 358 -17.55 5.27 4.67
N TYR A 359 -16.87 4.29 4.07
CA TYR A 359 -17.01 3.96 2.66
C TYR A 359 -17.21 2.45 2.53
N LEU A 360 -18.38 2.05 2.03
CA LEU A 360 -18.82 0.65 2.05
C LEU A 360 -18.07 -0.25 1.08
N PRO A 361 -17.90 0.09 -0.22
CA PRO A 361 -17.30 -0.83 -1.19
C PRO A 361 -15.88 -1.24 -0.82
N LEU A 362 -15.55 -2.51 -1.08
CA LEU A 362 -14.19 -3.00 -0.91
C LEU A 362 -13.23 -2.28 -1.87
N MET A 363 -12.22 -1.62 -1.32
CA MET A 363 -11.05 -1.13 -2.05
C MET A 363 -9.85 -2.02 -1.70
N PRO A 364 -9.41 -2.94 -2.57
CA PRO A 364 -8.34 -3.90 -2.26
C PRO A 364 -6.96 -3.23 -2.37
N ASN A 365 -6.72 -2.24 -1.53
CA ASN A 365 -5.56 -1.35 -1.54
C ASN A 365 -4.78 -1.34 -0.23
N SER A 366 -5.02 -2.30 0.67
CA SER A 366 -4.23 -2.59 1.88
C SER A 366 -4.61 -3.97 2.45
N ASP A 367 -3.95 -4.39 3.53
CA ASP A 367 -4.02 -5.72 4.14
C ASP A 367 -5.43 -6.15 4.58
N HIS A 368 -6.31 -5.19 4.95
CA HIS A 368 -7.73 -5.46 5.28
C HIS A 368 -8.44 -6.27 4.19
N ALA A 369 -8.04 -6.11 2.92
CA ALA A 369 -8.66 -6.83 1.81
C ALA A 369 -8.47 -8.34 1.91
N ASN A 370 -7.32 -8.79 2.45
CA ASN A 370 -7.06 -10.21 2.64
C ASN A 370 -7.90 -10.79 3.79
N PHE A 371 -8.12 -10.04 4.88
CA PHE A 371 -9.08 -10.45 5.93
C PHE A 371 -10.50 -10.54 5.36
N ALA A 372 -10.94 -9.52 4.62
CA ALA A 372 -12.26 -9.52 3.98
C ALA A 372 -12.46 -10.70 3.02
N ALA A 373 -11.41 -11.10 2.28
CA ALA A 373 -11.44 -12.27 1.39
C ALA A 373 -11.67 -13.59 2.15
N HIS A 374 -11.30 -13.67 3.42
CA HIS A 374 -11.59 -14.80 4.31
C HIS A 374 -12.92 -14.66 5.07
N GLY A 375 -13.76 -13.66 4.72
CA GLY A 375 -15.05 -13.42 5.36
C GLY A 375 -14.95 -12.77 6.75
N ILE A 376 -13.78 -12.35 7.17
CA ILE A 376 -13.53 -11.65 8.43
C ILE A 376 -13.90 -10.17 8.23
N PRO A 377 -14.80 -9.59 9.08
CA PRO A 377 -15.08 -8.16 9.03
C PRO A 377 -13.79 -7.36 9.13
N ALA A 378 -13.54 -6.52 8.14
CA ALA A 378 -12.30 -5.78 8.06
C ALA A 378 -12.52 -4.36 7.58
N MET A 379 -11.80 -3.43 8.17
CA MET A 379 -11.80 -2.04 7.74
C MET A 379 -10.38 -1.49 7.66
N ARG A 380 -10.15 -0.59 6.70
CA ARG A 380 -8.96 0.27 6.66
C ARG A 380 -9.31 1.63 7.20
N LEU A 381 -8.67 2.04 8.29
CA LEU A 381 -8.71 3.44 8.73
C LEU A 381 -7.71 4.24 7.90
N LEU A 382 -8.17 5.31 7.27
CA LEU A 382 -7.45 6.10 6.29
C LEU A 382 -7.71 7.58 6.49
N ALA A 383 -6.67 8.42 6.39
CA ALA A 383 -6.80 9.87 6.33
C ALA A 383 -6.93 10.36 4.88
N GLY A 384 -7.63 11.46 4.66
CA GLY A 384 -7.65 12.15 3.35
C GLY A 384 -8.41 11.42 2.25
N PHE A 385 -9.36 10.52 2.57
CA PHE A 385 -10.18 9.85 1.55
C PHE A 385 -10.96 10.90 0.71
N ASP A 386 -10.88 10.78 -0.62
CA ASP A 386 -11.45 11.70 -1.61
C ASP A 386 -10.98 13.17 -1.46
N ARG A 387 -9.74 13.34 -0.97
CA ARG A 387 -9.12 14.67 -0.77
C ARG A 387 -7.75 14.75 -1.46
N PRO A 388 -7.71 14.87 -2.79
CA PRO A 388 -6.45 14.87 -3.56
C PRO A 388 -5.54 16.06 -3.24
N ASP A 389 -6.06 17.13 -2.65
CA ASP A 389 -5.25 18.29 -2.21
C ASP A 389 -4.63 18.11 -0.82
N SER A 390 -4.90 16.97 -0.14
CA SER A 390 -4.31 16.65 1.15
C SER A 390 -2.82 16.35 1.05
N ARG A 391 -2.11 16.40 2.19
CA ARG A 391 -0.70 16.00 2.27
C ARG A 391 -0.49 14.51 2.02
N VAL A 392 -1.55 13.71 2.11
CA VAL A 392 -1.57 12.28 1.74
C VAL A 392 -1.08 12.06 0.30
N ASN A 393 -1.22 13.03 -0.57
CA ASN A 393 -0.72 12.98 -1.95
C ASN A 393 0.83 12.99 -2.07
N ASN A 394 1.56 12.92 -0.95
CA ASN A 394 3.01 12.69 -0.93
C ASN A 394 3.39 11.21 -0.81
N ILE A 395 2.45 10.29 -0.56
CA ILE A 395 2.75 8.85 -0.50
C ILE A 395 3.42 8.36 -1.79
N LEU A 396 4.15 7.27 -1.70
CA LEU A 396 4.85 6.64 -2.84
C LEU A 396 5.93 7.53 -3.48
N SER A 397 6.20 8.72 -2.96
CA SER A 397 7.11 9.72 -3.54
C SER A 397 8.26 10.08 -2.60
N PRO A 398 9.30 10.79 -3.07
CA PRO A 398 10.34 11.36 -2.20
C PRO A 398 9.79 12.34 -1.15
N GLY A 399 8.57 12.85 -1.33
CA GLY A 399 7.89 13.76 -0.41
C GLY A 399 7.24 13.06 0.79
N ASP A 400 7.25 11.73 0.87
CA ASP A 400 6.74 10.99 2.03
C ASP A 400 7.76 10.98 3.17
N VAL A 401 7.80 12.08 3.89
CA VAL A 401 8.76 12.39 4.96
C VAL A 401 8.05 12.86 6.23
N PRO A 402 8.69 12.81 7.42
CA PRO A 402 8.04 13.15 8.69
C PRO A 402 7.36 14.51 8.73
N SER A 403 7.87 15.51 8.03
CA SER A 403 7.34 16.88 8.05
C SER A 403 5.92 17.03 7.46
N VAL A 404 5.44 16.03 6.71
CA VAL A 404 4.07 16.03 6.16
C VAL A 404 3.03 15.46 7.13
N VAL A 405 3.45 14.94 8.28
CA VAL A 405 2.59 14.37 9.34
C VAL A 405 2.49 15.36 10.49
N ARG A 406 1.27 15.58 10.98
CA ARG A 406 1.02 16.41 12.17
C ARG A 406 0.71 15.54 13.37
N GLU A 407 1.29 15.90 14.52
CA GLU A 407 1.08 15.18 15.78
C GLU A 407 -0.41 15.04 16.15
N ALA A 408 -1.21 16.09 15.94
CA ALA A 408 -2.64 16.08 16.23
C ALA A 408 -3.40 15.00 15.44
N GLU A 409 -2.96 14.69 14.22
CA GLU A 409 -3.56 13.66 13.37
C GLU A 409 -3.25 12.24 13.89
N LEU A 410 -2.02 12.01 14.32
CA LEU A 410 -1.66 10.73 14.98
C LEU A 410 -2.43 10.55 16.29
N ARG A 411 -2.54 11.61 17.11
CA ARG A 411 -3.29 11.58 18.38
C ARG A 411 -4.77 11.27 18.18
N GLN A 412 -5.41 11.81 17.15
CA GLN A 412 -6.80 11.47 16.83
C GLN A 412 -6.93 10.03 16.33
N ALA A 413 -6.00 9.55 15.48
CA ALA A 413 -6.00 8.17 15.01
C ALA A 413 -5.85 7.16 16.17
N VAL A 414 -4.98 7.43 17.16
CA VAL A 414 -4.87 6.61 18.37
C VAL A 414 -6.20 6.52 19.12
N LYS A 415 -6.89 7.66 19.31
CA LYS A 415 -8.20 7.66 20.01
C LYS A 415 -9.24 6.81 19.28
N VAL A 416 -9.33 6.97 17.95
CA VAL A 416 -10.27 6.20 17.11
C VAL A 416 -9.94 4.71 17.16
N THR A 417 -8.68 4.33 16.97
CA THR A 417 -8.22 2.94 17.02
C THR A 417 -8.50 2.30 18.38
N CYS A 418 -8.22 3.00 19.48
CA CYS A 418 -8.54 2.52 20.83
C CYS A 418 -10.05 2.35 21.04
N ALA A 419 -10.88 3.24 20.50
CA ALA A 419 -12.34 3.13 20.62
C ALA A 419 -12.88 1.93 19.82
N MET A 420 -12.41 1.77 18.57
CA MET A 420 -12.79 0.63 17.71
C MET A 420 -12.38 -0.70 18.33
N ALA A 421 -11.12 -0.82 18.73
CA ALA A 421 -10.63 -2.05 19.34
C ALA A 421 -11.34 -2.37 20.66
N TRP A 422 -11.57 -1.37 21.51
CA TRP A 422 -12.28 -1.56 22.78
C TRP A 422 -13.73 -2.01 22.57
N GLN A 423 -14.44 -1.41 21.60
CA GLN A 423 -15.78 -1.85 21.25
C GLN A 423 -15.77 -3.32 20.83
N GLY A 424 -14.89 -3.74 19.91
CA GLY A 424 -14.77 -5.14 19.49
C GLY A 424 -14.40 -6.07 20.66
N LEU A 425 -13.42 -5.69 21.49
CA LEU A 425 -12.99 -6.47 22.66
C LEU A 425 -14.11 -6.74 23.68
N THR A 426 -15.10 -5.85 23.77
CA THR A 426 -16.19 -5.92 24.75
C THR A 426 -17.51 -6.41 24.18
N MET A 427 -17.65 -6.58 22.87
CA MET A 427 -18.82 -7.19 22.25
C MET A 427 -19.01 -8.64 22.69
N SER A 428 -20.23 -9.15 22.60
CA SER A 428 -20.48 -10.57 22.79
C SER A 428 -20.04 -11.39 21.56
N GLY A 429 -19.73 -12.67 21.77
CA GLY A 429 -19.40 -13.57 20.65
C GLY A 429 -20.47 -13.58 19.54
N PRO A 430 -21.76 -13.75 19.86
CA PRO A 430 -22.84 -13.72 18.88
C PRO A 430 -22.92 -12.41 18.08
N GLU A 431 -22.62 -11.25 18.68
CA GLU A 431 -22.58 -9.97 17.94
C GLU A 431 -21.42 -9.93 16.95
N LEU A 432 -20.23 -10.42 17.33
CA LEU A 432 -19.08 -10.53 16.42
C LEU A 432 -19.35 -11.54 15.30
N ASP A 433 -19.91 -12.70 15.63
CA ASP A 433 -20.24 -13.74 14.64
C ASP A 433 -21.30 -13.28 13.63
N ALA A 434 -22.22 -12.41 14.05
CA ALA A 434 -23.25 -11.85 13.16
C ALA A 434 -22.66 -10.91 12.08
N MET A 435 -21.48 -10.35 12.30
CA MET A 435 -20.79 -9.51 11.30
C MET A 435 -19.99 -10.34 10.30
N GLN A 436 -19.66 -11.61 10.61
CA GLN A 436 -18.83 -12.45 9.74
C GLN A 436 -19.58 -12.97 8.53
N ARG A 437 -18.88 -13.09 7.42
CA ARG A 437 -19.39 -13.76 6.22
C ARG A 437 -18.91 -15.21 6.22
N ARG A 438 -19.83 -16.15 6.07
CA ARG A 438 -19.46 -17.54 5.83
C ARG A 438 -18.88 -17.63 4.41
N THR A 439 -17.60 -17.90 4.29
CA THR A 439 -17.02 -18.35 3.02
C THR A 439 -17.63 -19.71 2.69
N ALA A 440 -18.33 -19.78 1.55
CA ALA A 440 -19.00 -21.00 1.08
C ALA A 440 -17.97 -22.07 0.68
#